data_3fb1f50c7b556e1e9c5d10b6696bf738
#
_entry.id   3fb1f50c7b556e1e9c5d10b6696bf738
#
_cell.length_a   1.000
_cell.length_b   1.000
_cell.length_c   1.000
_cell.angle_alpha   90.00
_cell.angle_beta   90.00
_cell.angle_gamma   90.00
#
_symmetry.space_group_name_H-M   'P 1'
#
loop_
_entity.id
_entity.type
_entity.pdbx_description
1 polymer ?
#
loop_
_entity_poly.entity_id
_entity_poly.type
_entity_poly.pdbx_seq_one_letter_code
_entity_poly.pdbx_strand_id
1 'polypeptide(L)'
;MNGGATRRVWDPAVRLLHWALVLSFALGWATTTPWLGAWHLAVGWAALAIVAARIAWGFAGPRYARFAQFVRSPGATLAYARRVVAGREPRHLGHNPLGGWMVLALFACILGLALSGWLYTTDRFWGDETVERVHVALAWTMLGLAIVHVAGVLLASFRHRENLVAAMLDGAKRAPREGDVA
;
A
#
# COMPACT_ATOMS: atom_id res chain seq x y z
N MET A 1 2.42 -6.86 -33.59
CA MET A 1 2.32 -6.64 -32.14
C MET A 1 3.44 -7.46 -31.50
N ASN A 2 4.59 -6.83 -31.21
CA ASN A 2 5.73 -7.55 -30.61
C ASN A 2 5.40 -7.84 -29.14
N GLY A 3 5.08 -9.08 -28.82
CA GLY A 3 4.96 -9.60 -27.47
C GLY A 3 6.31 -9.57 -26.77
N GLY A 4 6.69 -8.42 -26.23
CA GLY A 4 7.92 -8.31 -25.44
C GLY A 4 7.90 -9.30 -24.29
N ALA A 5 9.03 -9.96 -24.01
CA ALA A 5 9.17 -10.93 -22.93
C ALA A 5 8.67 -10.30 -21.61
N THR A 6 7.85 -11.04 -20.85
CA THR A 6 7.34 -10.64 -19.55
C THR A 6 8.00 -11.43 -18.44
N ARG A 7 8.03 -10.87 -17.22
CA ARG A 7 8.49 -11.53 -16.01
C ARG A 7 7.43 -11.42 -14.92
N ARG A 8 7.11 -12.54 -14.28
CA ARG A 8 6.22 -12.52 -13.12
C ARG A 8 6.93 -11.88 -11.92
N VAL A 9 6.36 -10.80 -11.42
CA VAL A 9 6.90 -10.01 -10.30
C VAL A 9 5.99 -10.13 -9.09
N TRP A 10 4.68 -9.90 -9.26
CA TRP A 10 3.72 -9.94 -8.16
C TRP A 10 3.11 -11.34 -8.04
N ASP A 11 3.36 -11.99 -6.92
CA ASP A 11 2.73 -13.28 -6.62
C ASP A 11 1.22 -13.11 -6.32
N PRO A 12 0.42 -14.20 -6.45
CA PRO A 12 -1.03 -14.13 -6.25
C PRO A 12 -1.43 -13.64 -4.85
N ALA A 13 -0.67 -13.98 -3.79
CA ALA A 13 -1.00 -13.56 -2.44
C ALA A 13 -0.84 -12.05 -2.26
N VAL A 14 0.26 -11.46 -2.75
CA VAL A 14 0.45 -9.99 -2.72
C VAL A 14 -0.69 -9.29 -3.44
N ARG A 15 -1.10 -9.78 -4.61
CA ARG A 15 -2.18 -9.19 -5.41
C ARG A 15 -3.54 -9.28 -4.70
N LEU A 16 -3.88 -10.46 -4.19
CA LEU A 16 -5.12 -10.68 -3.46
C LEU A 16 -5.20 -9.77 -2.23
N LEU A 17 -4.14 -9.77 -1.40
CA LEU A 17 -4.09 -8.95 -0.19
C LEU A 17 -4.15 -7.45 -0.53
N HIS A 18 -3.51 -7.01 -1.62
CA HIS A 18 -3.58 -5.62 -2.07
C HIS A 18 -5.02 -5.21 -2.44
N TRP A 19 -5.69 -6.00 -3.29
CA TRP A 19 -7.06 -5.64 -3.71
C TRP A 19 -8.07 -5.79 -2.58
N ALA A 20 -7.85 -6.73 -1.65
CA ALA A 20 -8.64 -6.83 -0.43
C ALA A 20 -8.49 -5.59 0.47
N LEU A 21 -7.27 -5.01 0.58
CA LEU A 21 -7.05 -3.74 1.28
C LEU A 21 -7.73 -2.57 0.56
N VAL A 22 -7.65 -2.50 -0.77
CA VAL A 22 -8.36 -1.46 -1.56
C VAL A 22 -9.87 -1.53 -1.31
N LEU A 23 -10.44 -2.74 -1.33
CA LEU A 23 -11.85 -2.95 -1.04
C LEU A 23 -12.19 -2.57 0.41
N SER A 24 -11.38 -2.99 1.39
CA SER A 24 -11.58 -2.63 2.80
C SER A 24 -11.52 -1.12 3.01
N PHE A 25 -10.60 -0.42 2.34
CA PHE A 25 -10.53 1.05 2.38
C PHE A 25 -11.80 1.70 1.83
N ALA A 26 -12.29 1.27 0.68
CA ALA A 26 -13.53 1.79 0.08
C ALA A 26 -14.75 1.51 0.98
N LEU A 27 -14.87 0.29 1.51
CA LEU A 27 -15.94 -0.09 2.43
C LEU A 27 -15.85 0.65 3.77
N GLY A 28 -14.64 0.90 4.27
CA GLY A 28 -14.42 1.71 5.48
C GLY A 28 -15.05 3.09 5.36
N TRP A 29 -14.84 3.78 4.23
CA TRP A 29 -15.49 5.06 3.95
C TRP A 29 -17.00 4.94 3.70
N ALA A 30 -17.46 3.90 3.01
CA ALA A 30 -18.87 3.69 2.70
C ALA A 30 -19.71 3.35 3.94
N THR A 31 -19.09 2.87 5.02
CA THR A 31 -19.78 2.42 6.24
C THR A 31 -19.68 3.40 7.42
N THR A 32 -19.29 4.65 7.20
CA THR A 32 -19.13 5.68 8.25
C THR A 32 -20.46 6.17 8.84
N THR A 33 -21.61 5.76 8.30
CA THR A 33 -22.93 6.16 8.80
C THR A 33 -23.33 5.39 10.06
N PRO A 34 -24.06 6.01 11.03
CA PRO A 34 -24.34 5.38 12.33
C PRO A 34 -25.03 4.01 12.25
N TRP A 35 -25.94 3.80 11.30
CA TRP A 35 -26.64 2.52 11.11
C TRP A 35 -25.79 1.42 10.48
N LEU A 36 -24.59 1.75 9.97
CA LEU A 36 -23.62 0.80 9.43
C LEU A 36 -22.44 0.57 10.37
N GLY A 37 -22.50 1.01 11.62
CA GLY A 37 -21.38 0.93 12.58
C GLY A 37 -20.86 -0.49 12.79
N ALA A 38 -21.75 -1.50 12.85
CA ALA A 38 -21.33 -2.90 12.96
C ALA A 38 -20.53 -3.37 11.71
N TRP A 39 -20.92 -2.92 10.52
CA TRP A 39 -20.20 -3.20 9.29
C TRP A 39 -18.86 -2.46 9.24
N HIS A 40 -18.82 -1.19 9.70
CA HIS A 40 -17.58 -0.42 9.80
C HIS A 40 -16.57 -1.14 10.69
N LEU A 41 -16.99 -1.61 11.85
CA LEU A 41 -16.16 -2.37 12.77
C LEU A 41 -15.67 -3.68 12.14
N ALA A 42 -16.55 -4.44 11.47
CA ALA A 42 -16.18 -5.67 10.78
C ALA A 42 -15.15 -5.43 9.66
N VAL A 43 -15.31 -4.37 8.88
CA VAL A 43 -14.36 -3.95 7.84
C VAL A 43 -13.02 -3.57 8.46
N GLY A 44 -13.01 -2.87 9.60
CA GLY A 44 -11.80 -2.51 10.34
C GLY A 44 -11.00 -3.75 10.79
N TRP A 45 -11.69 -4.75 11.37
CA TRP A 45 -11.06 -6.02 11.74
C TRP A 45 -10.57 -6.82 10.53
N ALA A 46 -11.33 -6.84 9.43
CA ALA A 46 -10.88 -7.47 8.19
C ALA A 46 -9.62 -6.79 7.63
N ALA A 47 -9.56 -5.47 7.60
CA ALA A 47 -8.39 -4.71 7.16
C ALA A 47 -7.16 -5.01 8.03
N LEU A 48 -7.34 -5.09 9.36
CA LEU A 48 -6.27 -5.47 10.29
C LEU A 48 -5.75 -6.89 10.00
N ALA A 49 -6.63 -7.87 9.82
CA ALA A 49 -6.25 -9.24 9.50
C ALA A 49 -5.49 -9.33 8.17
N ILE A 50 -5.93 -8.58 7.14
CA ILE A 50 -5.28 -8.53 5.84
C ILE A 50 -3.88 -7.90 5.96
N VAL A 51 -3.72 -6.79 6.71
CA VAL A 51 -2.40 -6.19 6.95
C VAL A 51 -1.49 -7.15 7.73
N ALA A 52 -1.99 -7.81 8.76
CA ALA A 52 -1.22 -8.80 9.50
C ALA A 52 -0.72 -9.95 8.58
N ALA A 53 -1.62 -10.50 7.75
CA ALA A 53 -1.26 -11.50 6.75
C ALA A 53 -0.22 -10.97 5.74
N ARG A 54 -0.37 -9.71 5.28
CA ARG A 54 0.58 -9.09 4.36
C ARG A 54 1.94 -8.83 5.01
N ILE A 55 1.98 -8.48 6.29
CA ILE A 55 3.23 -8.33 7.06
C ILE A 55 3.92 -9.68 7.18
N ALA A 56 3.21 -10.73 7.58
CA ALA A 56 3.76 -12.08 7.64
C ALA A 56 4.32 -12.54 6.29
N TRP A 57 3.57 -12.28 5.20
CA TRP A 57 4.02 -12.58 3.84
C TRP A 57 5.23 -11.72 3.42
N GLY A 58 5.40 -10.55 4.01
CA GLY A 58 6.57 -9.68 3.82
C GLY A 58 7.88 -10.26 4.36
N PHE A 59 7.81 -11.24 5.26
CA PHE A 59 8.96 -11.98 5.76
C PHE A 59 9.13 -13.36 5.10
N ALA A 60 8.02 -14.10 4.88
CA ALA A 60 8.03 -15.48 4.41
C ALA A 60 7.85 -15.64 2.89
N GLY A 61 7.32 -14.64 2.22
CA GLY A 61 6.92 -14.68 0.80
C GLY A 61 8.09 -14.73 -0.19
N PRO A 62 7.80 -14.75 -1.49
CA PRO A 62 8.81 -14.72 -2.55
C PRO A 62 9.54 -13.37 -2.60
N ARG A 63 10.66 -13.32 -3.37
CA ARG A 63 11.61 -12.20 -3.41
C ARG A 63 10.95 -10.81 -3.41
N TYR A 64 10.03 -10.54 -4.34
CA TYR A 64 9.41 -9.21 -4.49
C TYR A 64 8.32 -8.89 -3.47
N ALA A 65 7.87 -9.88 -2.66
CA ALA A 65 6.99 -9.67 -1.53
C ALA A 65 7.73 -9.20 -0.28
N ARG A 66 9.05 -9.53 -0.16
CA ARG A 66 9.82 -9.35 1.07
C ARG A 66 10.21 -7.89 1.30
N PHE A 67 10.06 -7.43 2.55
CA PHE A 67 10.47 -6.09 2.98
C PHE A 67 11.96 -5.83 2.71
N ALA A 68 12.83 -6.82 2.94
CA ALA A 68 14.26 -6.72 2.69
C ALA A 68 14.62 -6.38 1.24
N GLN A 69 13.75 -6.69 0.29
CA GLN A 69 13.96 -6.39 -1.12
C GLN A 69 13.73 -4.90 -1.43
N PHE A 70 12.77 -4.26 -0.78
CA PHE A 70 12.32 -2.93 -1.19
C PHE A 70 12.43 -1.83 -0.12
N VAL A 71 12.51 -2.18 1.16
CA VAL A 71 12.73 -1.18 2.22
C VAL A 71 14.20 -0.77 2.19
N ARG A 72 14.46 0.47 1.85
CA ARG A 72 15.79 1.06 1.73
C ARG A 72 16.02 2.08 2.84
N SER A 73 17.31 2.38 3.12
CA SER A 73 17.66 3.42 4.09
C SER A 73 17.05 4.78 3.71
N PRO A 74 16.78 5.67 4.68
CA PRO A 74 16.28 7.02 4.39
C PRO A 74 17.17 7.79 3.41
N GLY A 75 18.50 7.67 3.54
CA GLY A 75 19.45 8.32 2.63
C GLY A 75 19.33 7.82 1.18
N ALA A 76 19.22 6.51 0.98
CA ALA A 76 19.02 5.93 -0.35
C ALA A 76 17.66 6.34 -0.95
N THR A 77 16.62 6.42 -0.10
CA THR A 77 15.30 6.86 -0.52
C THR A 77 15.30 8.33 -0.92
N LEU A 78 15.96 9.20 -0.16
CA LEU A 78 16.12 10.61 -0.53
C LEU A 78 16.90 10.80 -1.83
N ALA A 79 17.99 10.03 -2.00
CA ALA A 79 18.75 10.04 -3.25
C ALA A 79 17.89 9.60 -4.45
N TYR A 80 17.05 8.58 -4.25
CA TYR A 80 16.08 8.17 -5.28
C TYR A 80 15.04 9.26 -5.55
N ALA A 81 14.49 9.90 -4.52
CA ALA A 81 13.52 11.00 -4.68
C ALA A 81 14.09 12.14 -5.52
N ARG A 82 15.36 12.53 -5.28
CA ARG A 82 16.05 13.56 -6.09
C ARG A 82 16.15 13.15 -7.56
N ARG A 83 16.41 11.85 -7.86
CA ARG A 83 16.41 11.33 -9.23
C ARG A 83 15.04 11.38 -9.88
N VAL A 84 13.97 11.08 -9.10
CA VAL A 84 12.58 11.20 -9.58
C VAL A 84 12.26 12.65 -9.97
N VAL A 85 12.63 13.63 -9.13
CA VAL A 85 12.44 15.05 -9.46
C VAL A 85 13.23 15.45 -10.71
N ALA A 86 14.45 14.91 -10.87
CA ALA A 86 15.30 15.17 -12.04
C ALA A 86 14.89 14.37 -13.30
N GLY A 87 13.87 13.47 -13.22
CA GLY A 87 13.47 12.61 -14.34
C GLY A 87 14.52 11.57 -14.76
N ARG A 88 15.40 11.16 -13.82
CA ARG A 88 16.55 10.27 -14.08
C ARG A 88 16.52 9.01 -13.19
N GLU A 89 15.35 8.68 -12.62
CA GLU A 89 15.21 7.51 -11.79
C GLU A 89 15.28 6.20 -12.60
N PRO A 90 15.99 5.17 -12.10
CA PRO A 90 16.00 3.84 -12.71
C PRO A 90 14.65 3.16 -12.49
N ARG A 91 14.22 2.34 -13.45
CA ARG A 91 13.06 1.47 -13.29
C ARG A 91 13.37 0.34 -12.32
N HIS A 92 12.46 0.08 -11.40
CA HIS A 92 12.52 -1.05 -10.46
C HIS A 92 11.52 -2.14 -10.87
N LEU A 93 11.94 -3.41 -10.84
CA LEU A 93 11.02 -4.53 -11.09
C LEU A 93 10.03 -4.70 -9.94
N GLY A 94 10.49 -4.70 -8.69
CA GLY A 94 9.65 -4.66 -7.49
C GLY A 94 9.24 -3.22 -7.14
N HIS A 95 9.09 -2.97 -5.85
CA HIS A 95 8.87 -1.60 -5.35
C HIS A 95 10.16 -0.79 -5.47
N ASN A 96 10.04 0.47 -5.89
CA ASN A 96 11.12 1.43 -5.76
C ASN A 96 11.23 1.92 -4.30
N PRO A 97 12.31 2.60 -3.92
CA PRO A 97 12.52 3.06 -2.53
C PRO A 97 11.39 3.90 -1.95
N LEU A 98 10.77 4.80 -2.74
CA LEU A 98 9.62 5.60 -2.31
C LEU A 98 8.38 4.74 -2.13
N GLY A 99 8.12 3.81 -3.07
CA GLY A 99 7.04 2.85 -2.97
C GLY A 99 7.16 1.94 -1.75
N GLY A 100 8.39 1.56 -1.38
CA GLY A 100 8.64 0.79 -0.16
C GLY A 100 8.23 1.53 1.10
N TRP A 101 8.63 2.79 1.24
CA TRP A 101 8.20 3.63 2.38
C TRP A 101 6.70 3.94 2.36
N MET A 102 6.10 4.10 1.19
CA MET A 102 4.66 4.26 1.05
C MET A 102 3.90 3.04 1.58
N VAL A 103 4.35 1.82 1.28
CA VAL A 103 3.75 0.58 1.85
C VAL A 103 3.81 0.59 3.37
N LEU A 104 4.95 0.98 3.98
CA LEU A 104 5.08 1.07 5.43
C LEU A 104 4.17 2.14 6.02
N ALA A 105 4.06 3.31 5.39
CA ALA A 105 3.19 4.39 5.84
C ALA A 105 1.70 3.99 5.79
N LEU A 106 1.26 3.34 4.71
CA LEU A 106 -0.10 2.83 4.58
C LEU A 106 -0.41 1.78 5.65
N PHE A 107 0.50 0.84 5.91
CA PHE A 107 0.32 -0.16 6.97
C PHE A 107 0.26 0.47 8.35
N ALA A 108 1.17 1.38 8.67
CA ALA A 108 1.15 2.10 9.94
C ALA A 108 -0.17 2.86 10.16
N CYS A 109 -0.69 3.48 9.09
CA CYS A 109 -1.96 4.19 9.14
C CYS A 109 -3.15 3.23 9.37
N ILE A 110 -3.20 2.07 8.70
CA ILE A 110 -4.25 1.05 8.92
C ILE A 110 -4.17 0.49 10.34
N LEU A 111 -2.96 0.21 10.85
CA LEU A 111 -2.77 -0.26 12.23
C LEU A 111 -3.25 0.80 13.24
N GLY A 112 -2.96 2.07 13.00
CA GLY A 112 -3.44 3.18 13.81
C GLY A 112 -4.96 3.32 13.78
N LEU A 113 -5.58 3.18 12.60
CA LEU A 113 -7.04 3.17 12.43
C LEU A 113 -7.68 2.00 13.17
N ALA A 114 -7.14 0.79 13.04
CA ALA A 114 -7.64 -0.38 13.73
C ALA A 114 -7.53 -0.23 15.26
N LEU A 115 -6.39 0.28 15.75
CA LEU A 115 -6.16 0.52 17.18
C LEU A 115 -7.12 1.58 17.73
N SER A 116 -7.22 2.75 17.09
CA SER A 116 -8.11 3.83 17.55
C SER A 116 -9.59 3.44 17.45
N GLY A 117 -9.99 2.74 16.39
CA GLY A 117 -11.34 2.21 16.25
C GLY A 117 -11.68 1.17 17.32
N TRP A 118 -10.75 0.25 17.62
CA TRP A 118 -10.93 -0.69 18.72
C TRP A 118 -11.01 0.00 20.08
N LEU A 119 -10.11 0.93 20.38
CA LEU A 119 -10.15 1.69 21.64
C LEU A 119 -11.51 2.37 21.85
N TYR A 120 -12.07 2.97 20.81
CA TYR A 120 -13.38 3.64 20.85
C TYR A 120 -14.53 2.70 21.20
N THR A 121 -14.38 1.38 21.02
CA THR A 121 -15.40 0.37 21.41
C THR A 121 -15.26 -0.13 22.85
N THR A 122 -14.20 0.27 23.57
CA THR A 122 -13.97 -0.17 24.96
C THR A 122 -14.69 0.71 25.97
N ASP A 123 -15.14 0.15 27.11
CA ASP A 123 -15.84 0.91 28.17
C ASP A 123 -15.07 2.13 28.65
N ARG A 124 -13.74 2.07 28.65
CA ARG A 124 -12.86 3.15 29.09
C ARG A 124 -12.87 4.36 28.14
N PHE A 125 -13.00 4.14 26.84
CA PHE A 125 -12.88 5.16 25.80
C PHE A 125 -14.16 5.33 24.97
N TRP A 126 -15.25 4.74 25.43
CA TRP A 126 -16.54 4.89 24.76
C TRP A 126 -16.98 6.37 24.74
N GLY A 127 -17.14 6.91 23.55
CA GLY A 127 -17.51 8.32 23.38
C GLY A 127 -16.36 9.33 23.66
N ASP A 128 -15.11 8.87 23.79
CA ASP A 128 -13.97 9.76 24.00
C ASP A 128 -13.68 10.55 22.71
N GLU A 129 -13.88 11.88 22.78
CA GLU A 129 -13.68 12.79 21.63
C GLU A 129 -12.21 12.81 21.15
N THR A 130 -11.23 12.51 22.01
CA THR A 130 -9.82 12.51 21.59
C THR A 130 -9.53 11.30 20.73
N VAL A 131 -10.02 10.13 21.13
CA VAL A 131 -9.88 8.89 20.35
C VAL A 131 -10.61 9.03 19.01
N GLU A 132 -11.81 9.63 19.01
CA GLU A 132 -12.56 9.89 17.80
C GLU A 132 -11.78 10.82 16.84
N ARG A 133 -11.29 11.95 17.34
CA ARG A 133 -10.49 12.90 16.54
C ARG A 133 -9.24 12.26 15.95
N VAL A 134 -8.55 11.42 16.72
CA VAL A 134 -7.38 10.67 16.22
C VAL A 134 -7.78 9.70 15.11
N HIS A 135 -8.87 8.96 15.28
CA HIS A 135 -9.37 8.04 14.26
C HIS A 135 -9.73 8.78 12.96
N VAL A 136 -10.46 9.88 13.06
CA VAL A 136 -10.85 10.71 11.91
C VAL A 136 -9.62 11.32 11.23
N ALA A 137 -8.65 11.83 12.00
CA ALA A 137 -7.40 12.37 11.44
C ALA A 137 -6.59 11.30 10.69
N LEU A 138 -6.53 10.08 11.24
CA LEU A 138 -5.91 8.94 10.57
C LEU A 138 -6.66 8.55 9.29
N ALA A 139 -8.01 8.61 9.28
CA ALA A 139 -8.80 8.32 8.09
C ALA A 139 -8.50 9.31 6.95
N TRP A 140 -8.43 10.61 7.24
CA TRP A 140 -8.03 11.62 6.25
C TRP A 140 -6.57 11.49 5.82
N THR A 141 -5.67 11.13 6.74
CA THR A 141 -4.27 10.83 6.42
C THR A 141 -4.18 9.63 5.48
N MET A 142 -4.94 8.57 5.74
CA MET A 142 -5.01 7.39 4.87
C MET A 142 -5.51 7.73 3.47
N LEU A 143 -6.53 8.58 3.35
CA LEU A 143 -7.02 9.06 2.05
C LEU A 143 -5.92 9.85 1.31
N GLY A 144 -5.23 10.75 2.00
CA GLY A 144 -4.10 11.49 1.43
C GLY A 144 -2.98 10.58 0.94
N LEU A 145 -2.60 9.58 1.75
CA LEU A 145 -1.60 8.57 1.36
C LEU A 145 -2.05 7.74 0.16
N ALA A 146 -3.33 7.35 0.09
CA ALA A 146 -3.88 6.61 -1.04
C ALA A 146 -3.84 7.45 -2.34
N ILE A 147 -4.17 8.73 -2.28
CA ILE A 147 -4.08 9.64 -3.42
C ILE A 147 -2.63 9.76 -3.90
N VAL A 148 -1.68 9.98 -2.98
CA VAL A 148 -0.25 10.07 -3.31
C VAL A 148 0.27 8.75 -3.87
N HIS A 149 -0.18 7.61 -3.33
CA HIS A 149 0.16 6.27 -3.84
C HIS A 149 -0.30 6.10 -5.28
N VAL A 150 -1.56 6.38 -5.57
CA VAL A 150 -2.11 6.27 -6.94
C VAL A 150 -1.39 7.22 -7.89
N ALA A 151 -1.15 8.47 -7.49
CA ALA A 151 -0.39 9.44 -8.29
C ALA A 151 1.03 8.93 -8.59
N GLY A 152 1.72 8.36 -7.61
CA GLY A 152 3.04 7.75 -7.79
C GLY A 152 3.03 6.56 -8.74
N VAL A 153 2.00 5.70 -8.67
CA VAL A 153 1.82 4.57 -9.59
C VAL A 153 1.59 5.08 -11.02
N LEU A 154 0.74 6.07 -11.22
CA LEU A 154 0.46 6.66 -12.53
C LEU A 154 1.70 7.35 -13.12
N LEU A 155 2.41 8.13 -12.31
CA LEU A 155 3.66 8.78 -12.74
C LEU A 155 4.71 7.76 -13.18
N ALA A 156 4.93 6.70 -12.38
CA ALA A 156 5.88 5.64 -12.70
C ALA A 156 5.43 4.85 -13.94
N SER A 157 4.13 4.58 -14.09
CA SER A 157 3.56 3.92 -15.27
C SER A 157 3.85 4.72 -16.54
N PHE A 158 3.63 6.04 -16.49
CA PHE A 158 3.88 6.93 -17.61
C PHE A 158 5.37 7.02 -17.97
N ARG A 159 6.24 7.25 -16.97
CA ARG A 159 7.69 7.42 -17.18
C ARG A 159 8.36 6.17 -17.69
N HIS A 160 8.00 5.01 -17.15
CA HIS A 160 8.61 3.74 -17.55
C HIS A 160 7.86 3.03 -18.68
N ARG A 161 6.79 3.66 -19.23
CA ARG A 161 5.95 3.10 -20.32
C ARG A 161 5.49 1.67 -19.98
N GLU A 162 4.98 1.48 -18.76
CA GLU A 162 4.54 0.20 -18.24
C GLU A 162 3.23 0.37 -17.46
N ASN A 163 2.23 -0.46 -17.71
CA ASN A 163 0.97 -0.38 -16.96
C ASN A 163 1.11 -1.10 -15.60
N LEU A 164 1.40 -0.33 -14.55
CA LEU A 164 1.58 -0.89 -13.20
C LEU A 164 0.26 -1.33 -12.55
N VAL A 165 -0.87 -0.77 -12.96
CA VAL A 165 -2.20 -1.22 -12.50
C VAL A 165 -2.50 -2.61 -13.07
N ALA A 166 -2.31 -2.81 -14.38
CA ALA A 166 -2.45 -4.12 -15.00
C ALA A 166 -1.48 -5.14 -14.38
N ALA A 167 -0.23 -4.73 -14.11
CA ALA A 167 0.74 -5.60 -13.45
C ALA A 167 0.28 -6.06 -12.05
N MET A 168 -0.54 -5.27 -11.35
CA MET A 168 -1.12 -5.68 -10.06
C MET A 168 -2.35 -6.60 -10.24
N LEU A 169 -2.91 -6.70 -11.45
CA LEU A 169 -3.99 -7.65 -11.78
C LEU A 169 -3.45 -8.98 -12.28
N ASP A 170 -2.51 -8.97 -13.22
CA ASP A 170 -1.98 -10.19 -13.89
C ASP A 170 -0.68 -10.72 -13.24
N GLY A 171 0.03 -9.89 -12.48
CA GLY A 171 1.29 -10.22 -11.80
C GLY A 171 2.53 -10.08 -12.68
N ALA A 172 2.37 -9.70 -13.94
CA ALA A 172 3.46 -9.66 -14.92
C ALA A 172 3.94 -8.22 -15.16
N LYS A 173 5.23 -8.06 -15.33
CA LYS A 173 5.88 -6.82 -15.78
C LYS A 173 6.76 -7.10 -16.98
N ARG A 174 7.08 -6.08 -17.73
CA ARG A 174 8.06 -6.17 -18.81
C ARG A 174 9.37 -6.77 -18.27
N ALA A 175 9.98 -7.68 -19.04
CA ALA A 175 11.27 -8.27 -18.70
C ALA A 175 12.34 -7.17 -18.41
N PRO A 176 13.33 -7.46 -17.56
CA PRO A 176 14.41 -6.52 -17.25
C PRO A 176 15.16 -6.11 -18.52
N ARG A 177 15.59 -4.85 -18.55
CA ARG A 177 16.52 -4.30 -19.53
C ARG A 177 17.76 -3.79 -18.81
N GLU A 178 18.80 -3.51 -19.58
CA GLU A 178 20.00 -2.83 -19.08
C GLU A 178 19.62 -1.52 -18.38
N GLY A 179 20.15 -1.28 -17.16
CA GLY A 179 19.80 -0.15 -16.30
C GLY A 179 18.59 -0.34 -15.37
N ASP A 180 17.80 -1.43 -15.51
CA ASP A 180 16.72 -1.74 -14.58
C ASP A 180 17.29 -2.32 -13.26
N VAL A 181 16.64 -1.99 -12.12
CA VAL A 181 16.96 -2.52 -10.80
C VAL A 181 16.04 -3.70 -10.47
N ALA A 182 16.64 -4.88 -10.16
CA ALA A 182 15.93 -6.13 -9.89
C ALA A 182 15.89 -6.48 -8.39
#